data_d1c5cc82b283eef22c7aa043614f5767
#
_entry.id   d1c5cc82b283eef22c7aa043614f5767
#
_cell.length_a   1.000
_cell.length_b   1.000
_cell.length_c   1.000
_cell.angle_alpha   90.00
_cell.angle_beta   90.00
_cell.angle_gamma   90.00
#
_symmetry.space_group_name_H-M   'P 1'
#
loop_
_entity.id
_entity.type
_entity.pdbx_description
1 polymer ?
#
loop_
_entity_poly.entity_id
_entity_poly.type
_entity_poly.pdbx_seq_one_letter_code
_entity_poly.pdbx_strand_id
1 'polypeptide(L)'
;DFGAHAEVLARRFPPGDHPDAEAWAEATRSHQAQLLRTQIELLRRLKYRPSGGFALDRLLDGAPAVSGAVFDHLRCPKPARAAVAGACAATLVVAWPPPSLHGGRGERQTWVSVVHDGREPLDPARVTAELVVAGVTRHWAWEGRVEADSVIDVGGITCPVGSSTAEATLS
;
A
#
# COMPACT_ATOMS: atom_id res chain seq x y z
N ASP A 1 -0.34 -18.61 -15.30
CA ASP A 1 0.53 -19.71 -14.87
C ASP A 1 0.34 -19.95 -13.37
N PHE A 2 -0.67 -20.75 -13.02
CA PHE A 2 -1.07 -20.98 -11.61
C PHE A 2 0.03 -21.68 -10.79
N GLY A 3 0.93 -22.44 -11.42
CA GLY A 3 2.00 -23.15 -10.74
C GLY A 3 3.05 -22.24 -10.11
N ALA A 4 3.53 -21.25 -10.85
CA ALA A 4 4.57 -20.33 -10.35
C ALA A 4 4.10 -19.52 -9.13
N HIS A 5 2.84 -19.11 -9.11
CA HIS A 5 2.26 -18.41 -7.98
C HIS A 5 2.07 -19.32 -6.75
N ALA A 6 1.72 -20.58 -6.95
CA ALA A 6 1.57 -21.55 -5.87
C ALA A 6 2.89 -21.82 -5.14
N GLU A 7 4.01 -21.96 -5.85
CA GLU A 7 5.33 -22.16 -5.26
C GLU A 7 5.79 -20.93 -4.45
N VAL A 8 5.60 -19.73 -5.01
CA VAL A 8 5.94 -18.48 -4.31
C VAL A 8 5.11 -18.34 -3.05
N LEU A 9 3.81 -18.62 -3.14
CA LEU A 9 2.90 -18.56 -2.00
C LEU A 9 3.27 -19.58 -0.92
N ALA A 10 3.51 -20.85 -1.30
CA ALA A 10 3.90 -21.91 -0.36
C ALA A 10 5.23 -21.61 0.33
N ARG A 11 6.18 -20.98 -0.36
CA ARG A 11 7.46 -20.58 0.24
C ARG A 11 7.34 -19.40 1.19
N ARG A 12 6.47 -18.43 0.90
CA ARG A 12 6.29 -17.22 1.71
C ARG A 12 5.32 -17.44 2.87
N PHE A 13 4.34 -18.27 2.68
CA PHE A 13 3.31 -18.64 3.64
C PHE A 13 3.19 -20.18 3.68
N PRO A 14 4.16 -20.88 4.28
CA PRO A 14 4.06 -22.33 4.41
C PRO A 14 2.79 -22.70 5.19
N PRO A 15 1.92 -23.59 4.69
CA PRO A 15 0.70 -23.94 5.40
C PRO A 15 0.95 -24.50 6.82
N GLY A 16 2.10 -25.17 7.03
CA GLY A 16 2.48 -25.71 8.33
C GLY A 16 2.85 -24.66 9.39
N ASP A 17 3.07 -23.40 9.01
CA ASP A 17 3.35 -22.31 9.94
C ASP A 17 2.07 -21.66 10.49
N HIS A 18 0.90 -22.13 10.06
CA HIS A 18 -0.40 -21.61 10.45
C HIS A 18 -1.18 -22.68 11.22
N PRO A 19 -1.94 -22.32 12.28
CA PRO A 19 -2.66 -23.27 13.11
C PRO A 19 -3.75 -24.04 12.36
N ASP A 20 -4.34 -23.42 11.34
CA ASP A 20 -5.39 -24.01 10.50
C ASP A 20 -5.47 -23.32 9.13
N ALA A 21 -6.34 -23.82 8.28
CA ALA A 21 -6.56 -23.31 6.92
C ALA A 21 -7.16 -21.89 6.92
N GLU A 22 -7.92 -21.52 7.94
CA GLU A 22 -8.53 -20.19 8.04
C GLU A 22 -7.48 -19.13 8.35
N ALA A 23 -6.60 -19.39 9.31
CA ALA A 23 -5.47 -18.50 9.63
C ALA A 23 -4.51 -18.35 8.44
N TRP A 24 -4.27 -19.43 7.69
CA TRP A 24 -3.50 -19.39 6.45
C TRP A 24 -4.18 -18.53 5.38
N ALA A 25 -5.49 -18.70 5.19
CA ALA A 25 -6.27 -17.91 4.25
C ALA A 25 -6.28 -16.43 4.61
N GLU A 26 -6.41 -16.09 5.89
CA GLU A 26 -6.36 -14.71 6.37
C GLU A 26 -4.98 -14.06 6.12
N ALA A 27 -3.90 -14.76 6.44
CA ALA A 27 -2.54 -14.27 6.19
C ALA A 27 -2.29 -13.99 4.68
N THR A 28 -2.72 -14.91 3.81
CA THR A 28 -2.57 -14.76 2.36
C THR A 28 -3.45 -13.67 1.79
N ARG A 29 -4.68 -13.49 2.30
CA ARG A 29 -5.60 -12.39 1.91
C ARG A 29 -5.08 -11.02 2.37
N SER A 30 -4.51 -10.95 3.57
CA SER A 30 -3.88 -9.72 4.08
C SER A 30 -2.68 -9.32 3.24
N HIS A 31 -1.85 -10.29 2.85
CA HIS A 31 -0.73 -10.04 1.93
C HIS A 31 -1.21 -9.56 0.56
N GLN A 32 -2.25 -10.17 -0.01
CA GLN A 32 -2.87 -9.71 -1.25
C GLN A 32 -3.31 -8.25 -1.15
N ALA A 33 -3.96 -7.87 -0.04
CA ALA A 33 -4.43 -6.51 0.19
C ALA A 33 -3.26 -5.50 0.19
N GLN A 34 -2.17 -5.84 0.88
CA GLN A 34 -0.96 -5.01 0.90
C GLN A 34 -0.32 -4.87 -0.48
N LEU A 35 -0.22 -5.96 -1.24
CA LEU A 35 0.35 -5.93 -2.60
C LEU A 35 -0.47 -5.04 -3.52
N LEU A 36 -1.79 -5.22 -3.56
CA LEU A 36 -2.67 -4.42 -4.41
C LEU A 36 -2.63 -2.95 -4.04
N ARG A 37 -2.70 -2.64 -2.75
CA ARG A 37 -2.56 -1.26 -2.27
C ARG A 37 -1.24 -0.64 -2.75
N THR A 38 -0.12 -1.29 -2.45
CA THR A 38 1.21 -0.77 -2.80
C THR A 38 1.37 -0.56 -4.31
N GLN A 39 0.89 -1.51 -5.12
CA GLN A 39 0.96 -1.40 -6.58
C GLN A 39 0.11 -0.25 -7.11
N ILE A 40 -1.13 -0.11 -6.64
CA ILE A 40 -2.02 0.98 -7.06
C ILE A 40 -1.46 2.33 -6.65
N GLU A 41 -1.01 2.47 -5.40
CA GLU A 41 -0.40 3.70 -4.89
C GLU A 41 0.82 4.10 -5.74
N LEU A 42 1.69 3.14 -6.07
CA LEU A 42 2.85 3.40 -6.92
C LEU A 42 2.45 3.82 -8.33
N LEU A 43 1.50 3.12 -8.96
CA LEU A 43 1.04 3.46 -10.32
C LEU A 43 0.38 4.84 -10.35
N ARG A 44 -0.37 5.20 -9.32
CA ARG A 44 -0.98 6.51 -9.17
C ARG A 44 0.04 7.62 -8.92
N ARG A 45 1.07 7.33 -8.10
CA ARG A 45 2.19 8.26 -7.91
C ARG A 45 2.91 8.56 -9.22
N LEU A 46 2.99 7.59 -10.12
CA LEU A 46 3.59 7.73 -11.46
C LEU A 46 2.59 8.25 -12.52
N LYS A 47 1.44 8.77 -12.12
CA LYS A 47 0.40 9.32 -12.98
C LYS A 47 0.99 10.24 -14.04
N TYR A 48 0.70 9.95 -15.32
CA TYR A 48 1.20 10.65 -16.50
C TYR A 48 2.73 10.56 -16.74
N ARG A 49 3.52 9.91 -15.83
CA ARG A 49 4.99 9.82 -15.95
C ARG A 49 5.56 8.51 -15.36
N PRO A 50 5.45 7.39 -16.04
CA PRO A 50 4.81 7.09 -17.35
C PRO A 50 3.42 6.45 -17.23
N SER A 51 2.81 6.34 -16.03
CA SER A 51 1.57 5.59 -15.83
C SER A 51 0.36 6.31 -16.41
N GLY A 52 -0.34 5.67 -17.34
CA GLY A 52 -1.62 6.13 -17.86
C GLY A 52 -2.83 5.58 -17.10
N GLY A 53 -2.61 4.72 -16.10
CA GLY A 53 -3.68 4.09 -15.31
C GLY A 53 -3.36 2.63 -15.00
N PHE A 54 -4.35 1.92 -14.46
CA PHE A 54 -4.26 0.51 -14.15
C PHE A 54 -5.63 -0.15 -14.28
N ALA A 55 -5.65 -1.47 -14.37
CA ALA A 55 -6.87 -2.26 -14.31
C ALA A 55 -6.67 -3.44 -13.36
N LEU A 56 -7.70 -3.80 -12.62
CA LEU A 56 -7.73 -5.03 -11.83
C LEU A 56 -8.22 -6.17 -12.72
N ASP A 57 -7.45 -7.23 -12.80
CA ASP A 57 -7.75 -8.38 -13.65
C ASP A 57 -9.04 -9.09 -13.25
N ARG A 58 -9.31 -9.16 -11.92
CA ARG A 58 -10.40 -9.98 -11.43
C ARG A 58 -11.17 -9.31 -10.28
N LEU A 59 -12.49 -9.21 -10.45
CA LEU A 59 -13.36 -8.68 -9.41
C LEU A 59 -13.81 -9.78 -8.43
N LEU A 60 -14.20 -10.94 -8.95
CA LEU A 60 -14.88 -12.02 -8.21
C LEU A 60 -14.22 -13.36 -8.53
N ASP A 61 -14.07 -14.21 -7.50
CA ASP A 61 -13.68 -15.61 -7.68
C ASP A 61 -14.87 -16.44 -8.19
N GLY A 62 -14.62 -17.31 -9.18
CA GLY A 62 -15.62 -18.26 -9.67
C GLY A 62 -15.73 -19.53 -8.83
N ALA A 63 -14.75 -19.81 -7.98
CA ALA A 63 -14.66 -20.98 -7.10
C ALA A 63 -13.76 -20.65 -5.90
N PRO A 64 -13.75 -21.48 -4.84
CA PRO A 64 -12.79 -21.34 -3.74
C PRO A 64 -11.36 -21.34 -4.27
N ALA A 65 -10.64 -20.23 -4.14
CA ALA A 65 -9.30 -20.07 -4.68
C ALA A 65 -8.50 -19.00 -3.96
N VAL A 66 -7.17 -19.13 -3.99
CA VAL A 66 -6.24 -18.03 -3.74
C VAL A 66 -6.03 -17.32 -5.08
N SER A 67 -6.44 -16.08 -5.16
CA SER A 67 -6.45 -15.32 -6.42
C SER A 67 -6.29 -13.83 -6.21
N GLY A 68 -6.17 -13.06 -7.30
CA GLY A 68 -6.17 -11.60 -7.29
C GLY A 68 -7.54 -10.94 -7.09
N ALA A 69 -8.64 -11.71 -7.03
CA ALA A 69 -9.99 -11.18 -6.89
C ALA A 69 -10.20 -10.46 -5.55
N VAL A 70 -10.99 -9.39 -5.54
CA VAL A 70 -11.31 -8.60 -4.34
C VAL A 70 -12.56 -9.07 -3.60
N PHE A 71 -13.36 -9.96 -4.24
CA PHE A 71 -14.45 -10.70 -3.62
C PHE A 71 -14.21 -12.20 -3.78
N ASP A 72 -14.59 -12.99 -2.80
CA ASP A 72 -14.53 -14.44 -2.89
C ASP A 72 -15.70 -15.03 -3.72
N HIS A 73 -15.72 -16.35 -3.87
CA HIS A 73 -16.73 -17.08 -4.63
C HIS A 73 -18.14 -17.02 -4.02
N LEU A 74 -18.26 -16.66 -2.74
CA LEU A 74 -19.52 -16.41 -2.03
C LEU A 74 -19.93 -14.94 -2.12
N ARG A 75 -19.19 -14.11 -2.88
CA ARG A 75 -19.38 -12.66 -2.99
C ARG A 75 -19.08 -11.90 -1.69
N CYS A 76 -18.38 -12.52 -0.76
CA CYS A 76 -17.91 -11.83 0.43
C CYS A 76 -16.69 -10.98 0.12
N PRO A 77 -16.59 -9.74 0.62
CA PRO A 77 -15.44 -8.89 0.37
C PRO A 77 -14.20 -9.43 1.07
N LYS A 78 -13.10 -9.57 0.34
CA LYS A 78 -11.78 -9.80 0.93
C LYS A 78 -11.19 -8.50 1.47
N PRO A 79 -10.17 -8.53 2.37
CA PRO A 79 -9.45 -7.34 2.83
C PRO A 79 -8.94 -6.46 1.66
N ALA A 80 -8.62 -7.07 0.54
CA ALA A 80 -8.20 -6.42 -0.70
C ALA A 80 -9.22 -5.39 -1.22
N ARG A 81 -10.54 -5.58 -0.99
CA ARG A 81 -11.55 -4.61 -1.41
C ARG A 81 -11.37 -3.25 -0.72
N ALA A 82 -11.17 -3.27 0.60
CA ALA A 82 -10.95 -2.04 1.35
C ALA A 82 -9.61 -1.37 0.98
N ALA A 83 -8.56 -2.18 0.79
CA ALA A 83 -7.25 -1.71 0.37
C ALA A 83 -7.29 -1.01 -1.00
N VAL A 84 -7.97 -1.62 -1.98
CA VAL A 84 -8.17 -1.02 -3.31
C VAL A 84 -9.00 0.26 -3.23
N ALA A 85 -10.10 0.26 -2.46
CA ALA A 85 -10.94 1.45 -2.31
C ALA A 85 -10.15 2.61 -1.70
N GLY A 86 -9.33 2.36 -0.66
CA GLY A 86 -8.45 3.36 -0.07
C GLY A 86 -7.39 3.86 -1.04
N ALA A 87 -6.73 2.94 -1.76
CA ALA A 87 -5.72 3.30 -2.75
C ALA A 87 -6.29 4.04 -3.98
N CYS A 88 -7.61 3.97 -4.21
CA CYS A 88 -8.32 4.69 -5.25
C CYS A 88 -9.01 5.98 -4.74
N ALA A 89 -8.77 6.41 -3.50
CA ALA A 89 -9.32 7.68 -3.00
C ALA A 89 -8.90 8.85 -3.90
N ALA A 90 -9.80 9.83 -4.09
CA ALA A 90 -9.52 10.97 -4.97
C ALA A 90 -8.28 11.76 -4.56
N THR A 91 -8.05 11.87 -3.25
CA THR A 91 -6.81 12.43 -2.70
C THR A 91 -6.11 11.36 -1.87
N LEU A 92 -4.82 11.18 -2.10
CA LEU A 92 -4.03 10.13 -1.49
C LEU A 92 -2.62 10.63 -1.17
N VAL A 93 -2.13 10.32 0.02
CA VAL A 93 -0.72 10.50 0.40
C VAL A 93 -0.01 9.17 0.22
N VAL A 94 1.08 9.17 -0.55
CA VAL A 94 1.87 7.97 -0.88
C VAL A 94 3.28 8.12 -0.35
N ALA A 95 3.75 7.14 0.40
CA ALA A 95 5.14 7.02 0.82
C ALA A 95 5.87 5.97 -0.04
N TRP A 96 6.96 6.35 -0.73
CA TRP A 96 7.70 5.43 -1.58
C TRP A 96 9.23 5.58 -1.45
N PRO A 97 9.98 4.49 -1.38
CA PRO A 97 9.49 3.14 -1.06
C PRO A 97 8.81 3.13 0.31
N PRO A 98 7.78 2.30 0.53
CA PRO A 98 7.13 2.24 1.84
C PRO A 98 8.14 1.75 2.88
N PRO A 99 8.08 2.26 4.13
CA PRO A 99 9.03 1.91 5.18
C PRO A 99 9.16 0.39 5.42
N SER A 100 8.08 -0.35 5.20
CA SER A 100 8.04 -1.83 5.31
C SER A 100 8.91 -2.56 4.28
N LEU A 101 9.30 -1.91 3.19
CA LEU A 101 10.20 -2.48 2.17
C LEU A 101 11.69 -2.16 2.42
N HIS A 102 11.99 -1.34 3.43
CA HIS A 102 13.37 -1.07 3.79
C HIS A 102 13.99 -2.27 4.48
N GLY A 103 14.96 -2.90 3.83
CA GLY A 103 15.76 -3.96 4.42
C GLY A 103 17.11 -3.45 4.95
N GLY A 104 17.72 -4.20 5.85
CA GLY A 104 19.05 -3.91 6.38
C GLY A 104 19.06 -3.03 7.63
N ARG A 105 20.21 -2.41 7.93
CA ARG A 105 20.40 -1.51 9.07
C ARG A 105 20.76 -0.10 8.59
N GLY A 106 20.48 0.90 9.41
CA GLY A 106 20.84 2.29 9.16
C GLY A 106 19.63 3.16 8.86
N GLU A 107 19.84 4.30 8.21
CA GLU A 107 18.76 5.22 7.82
C GLU A 107 18.41 5.02 6.34
N ARG A 108 17.13 5.10 6.04
CA ARG A 108 16.58 5.03 4.67
C ARG A 108 15.63 6.19 4.46
N GLN A 109 15.62 6.71 3.26
CA GLN A 109 14.73 7.79 2.88
C GLN A 109 13.48 7.24 2.19
N THR A 110 12.33 7.71 2.64
CA THR A 110 11.03 7.48 2.02
C THR A 110 10.51 8.80 1.51
N TRP A 111 10.22 8.88 0.22
CA TRP A 111 9.64 10.06 -0.41
C TRP A 111 8.14 10.09 -0.21
N VAL A 112 7.60 11.26 0.09
CA VAL A 112 6.16 11.47 0.26
C VAL A 112 5.64 12.28 -0.91
N SER A 113 4.58 11.76 -1.52
CA SER A 113 3.89 12.42 -2.64
C SER A 113 2.41 12.54 -2.33
N VAL A 114 1.79 13.60 -2.82
CA VAL A 114 0.34 13.75 -2.82
C VAL A 114 -0.17 13.50 -4.24
N VAL A 115 -1.11 12.57 -4.37
CA VAL A 115 -1.86 12.31 -5.59
C VAL A 115 -3.24 12.93 -5.41
N HIS A 116 -3.65 13.78 -6.34
CA HIS A 116 -4.95 14.44 -6.29
C HIS A 116 -5.65 14.34 -7.65
N ASP A 117 -6.78 13.64 -7.70
CA ASP A 117 -7.60 13.45 -8.90
C ASP A 117 -8.82 14.39 -8.92
N GLY A 118 -8.92 15.31 -7.95
CA GLY A 118 -9.98 16.30 -7.88
C GLY A 118 -9.89 17.33 -9.01
N ARG A 119 -11.01 17.93 -9.36
CA ARG A 119 -11.10 18.97 -10.39
C ARG A 119 -10.74 20.36 -9.89
N GLU A 120 -10.73 20.55 -8.59
CA GLU A 120 -10.38 21.81 -7.93
C GLU A 120 -9.08 21.61 -7.14
N PRO A 121 -8.20 22.62 -7.06
CA PRO A 121 -6.98 22.53 -6.29
C PRO A 121 -7.28 22.43 -4.79
N LEU A 122 -6.36 21.83 -4.03
CA LEU A 122 -6.37 21.87 -2.57
C LEU A 122 -5.50 23.06 -2.12
N ASP A 123 -6.13 24.06 -1.49
CA ASP A 123 -5.44 25.28 -1.02
C ASP A 123 -6.15 25.89 0.19
N PRO A 124 -5.56 25.86 1.40
CA PRO A 124 -4.31 25.19 1.72
C PRO A 124 -4.44 23.66 1.82
N ALA A 125 -3.38 22.95 1.46
CA ALA A 125 -3.22 21.53 1.73
C ALA A 125 -2.17 21.34 2.83
N ARG A 126 -2.42 20.42 3.74
CA ARG A 126 -1.46 20.03 4.79
C ARG A 126 -1.28 18.52 4.80
N VAL A 127 -0.02 18.10 4.80
CA VAL A 127 0.38 16.69 4.96
C VAL A 127 1.17 16.56 6.23
N THR A 128 0.81 15.58 7.05
CA THR A 128 1.56 15.26 8.28
C THR A 128 2.01 13.82 8.26
N ALA A 129 3.16 13.56 8.84
CA ALA A 129 3.66 12.22 9.08
C ALA A 129 4.15 12.09 10.52
N GLU A 130 3.81 10.97 11.13
CA GLU A 130 4.29 10.57 12.43
C GLU A 130 5.01 9.23 12.28
N LEU A 131 6.23 9.16 12.77
CA LEU A 131 7.04 7.97 12.78
C LEU A 131 7.41 7.60 14.22
N VAL A 132 6.96 6.44 14.66
CA VAL A 132 7.28 5.92 15.98
C VAL A 132 8.28 4.77 15.82
N VAL A 133 9.50 4.93 16.36
CA VAL A 133 10.54 3.91 16.32
C VAL A 133 11.18 3.79 17.70
N ALA A 134 11.16 2.60 18.27
CA ALA A 134 11.74 2.31 19.58
C ALA A 134 11.30 3.29 20.69
N GLY A 135 10.02 3.70 20.67
CA GLY A 135 9.46 4.64 21.66
C GLY A 135 9.81 6.12 21.41
N VAL A 136 10.52 6.43 20.34
CA VAL A 136 10.81 7.81 19.93
C VAL A 136 9.87 8.19 18.79
N THR A 137 9.11 9.28 19.00
CA THR A 137 8.21 9.82 17.98
C THR A 137 8.89 10.97 17.25
N ARG A 138 8.84 10.93 15.92
CA ARG A 138 9.28 12.01 15.04
C ARG A 138 8.09 12.50 14.23
N HIS A 139 7.95 13.80 14.10
CA HIS A 139 6.90 14.44 13.30
C HIS A 139 7.50 15.14 12.11
N TRP A 140 6.78 15.08 11.01
CA TRP A 140 7.06 15.81 9.80
C TRP A 140 5.78 16.44 9.29
N ALA A 141 5.84 17.65 8.76
CA ALA A 141 4.71 18.33 8.16
C ALA A 141 5.13 19.12 6.92
N TRP A 142 4.23 19.19 5.97
CA TRP A 142 4.30 20.04 4.80
C TRP A 142 2.99 20.80 4.64
N GLU A 143 3.07 22.04 4.22
CA GLU A 143 1.91 22.87 3.88
C GLU A 143 2.16 23.53 2.53
N GLY A 144 1.11 23.60 1.71
CA GLY A 144 1.21 24.19 0.39
C GLY A 144 -0.07 24.06 -0.41
N ARG A 145 0.05 24.20 -1.72
CA ARG A 145 -1.02 24.03 -2.68
C ARG A 145 -0.79 22.78 -3.52
N VAL A 146 -1.83 22.02 -3.74
CA VAL A 146 -1.84 20.87 -4.66
C VAL A 146 -2.81 21.20 -5.79
N GLU A 147 -2.30 21.23 -7.01
CA GLU A 147 -3.12 21.53 -8.18
C GLU A 147 -4.14 20.43 -8.48
N ALA A 148 -5.20 20.80 -9.17
CA ALA A 148 -6.19 19.85 -9.68
C ALA A 148 -5.52 18.80 -10.58
N ASP A 149 -5.98 17.56 -10.51
CA ASP A 149 -5.55 16.44 -11.36
C ASP A 149 -4.03 16.27 -11.42
N SER A 150 -3.34 16.37 -10.27
CA SER A 150 -1.89 16.42 -10.19
C SER A 150 -1.28 15.41 -9.22
N VAL A 151 0.06 15.28 -9.35
CA VAL A 151 0.91 14.59 -8.37
C VAL A 151 2.07 15.50 -8.02
N ILE A 152 2.31 15.73 -6.74
CA ILE A 152 3.45 16.50 -6.26
C ILE A 152 4.25 15.71 -5.23
N ASP A 153 5.57 15.83 -5.26
CA ASP A 153 6.45 15.36 -4.20
C ASP A 153 6.58 16.45 -3.14
N VAL A 154 6.20 16.12 -1.90
CA VAL A 154 6.15 17.08 -0.78
C VAL A 154 7.33 16.95 0.17
N GLY A 155 8.21 15.98 -0.04
CA GLY A 155 9.47 15.85 0.68
C GLY A 155 9.85 14.40 0.99
N GLY A 156 10.96 14.23 1.69
CA GLY A 156 11.47 12.94 2.13
C GLY A 156 11.50 12.82 3.65
N ILE A 157 11.16 11.65 4.15
CA ILE A 157 11.23 11.30 5.57
C ILE A 157 12.36 10.29 5.74
N THR A 158 13.28 10.57 6.66
CA THR A 158 14.33 9.62 7.02
C THR A 158 13.81 8.65 8.06
N CYS A 159 13.74 7.38 7.70
CA CYS A 159 13.29 6.29 8.56
C CYS A 159 14.51 5.49 9.04
N PRO A 160 14.75 5.33 10.33
CA PRO A 160 15.74 4.39 10.82
C PRO A 160 15.27 2.96 10.56
N VAL A 161 16.17 2.14 10.00
CA VAL A 161 15.92 0.72 9.75
C VAL A 161 16.65 -0.10 10.80
N GLY A 162 15.92 -0.83 11.60
CA GLY A 162 16.48 -1.66 12.67
C GLY A 162 15.56 -2.81 13.01
N SER A 163 15.97 -3.60 14.00
CA SER A 163 15.29 -4.84 14.42
C SER A 163 13.94 -4.64 15.15
N SER A 164 13.38 -3.44 15.17
CA SER A 164 12.09 -3.14 15.81
C SER A 164 11.06 -2.74 14.79
N THR A 165 9.82 -3.11 15.03
CA THR A 165 8.65 -2.71 14.26
C THR A 165 8.51 -1.18 14.30
N ALA A 166 8.51 -0.55 13.12
CA ALA A 166 8.19 0.88 13.00
C ALA A 166 6.74 1.01 12.53
N GLU A 167 5.98 1.85 13.20
CA GLU A 167 4.65 2.26 12.78
C GLU A 167 4.72 3.68 12.24
N ALA A 168 4.12 3.90 11.06
CA ALA A 168 4.07 5.21 10.43
C ALA A 168 2.63 5.53 10.04
N THR A 169 2.14 6.68 10.45
CA THR A 169 0.84 7.21 10.06
C THR A 169 1.03 8.43 9.16
N LEU A 170 0.32 8.45 8.05
CA LEU A 170 0.25 9.57 7.10
C LEU A 170 -1.19 10.07 7.04
N SER A 171 -1.39 11.35 7.16
CA SER A 171 -2.69 12.02 7.04
C SER A 171 -2.60 13.36 6.33
#